data_5a4eed5bbb7bea1588193255756a4c37
#
_entry.id   5a4eed5bbb7bea1588193255756a4c37
#
_cell.length_a   1.000
_cell.length_b   1.000
_cell.length_c   1.000
_cell.angle_alpha   90.00
_cell.angle_beta   90.00
_cell.angle_gamma   90.00
#
_symmetry.space_group_name_H-M   'P 1'
#
loop_
_entity.id
_entity.type
_entity.pdbx_description
1 polymer ?
#
loop_
_entity_poly.entity_id
_entity_poly.type
_entity_poly.pdbx_seq_one_letter_code
_entity_poly.pdbx_strand_id
1 'polypeptide(L)'
;MRGSFLIAVWCSGICGSALGADLPRSSLPFEVIADAPLTGQTTRWDYASVDGGKHRLYLAHLGDSVVTVFDTRRKVVVKDIPKVSHVHGILAIPELGRIYASATGTDEVVAIDDRTLEITARVPAGHYPDGMAYAPEVHKLYVSDEHGNTETVIDVESNTRVATISLGGEVGNSQYDPVSKHIFANVQTRSQLVEIDPTTDRVVNRIDLDGADENHGLLIDPEGRRAFIACEGNDRLLVLDLQTKKVAASFQVGKDPDVLAFDPGLHYVYVAGEAGVITIFNAAGGQVSKIAEAFLGPNAHVVAVDATTHEAYFPLMNLSGRSMLRITRPRPK
;
A
#
# COMPACT_ATOMS: atom_id res chain seq x y z
N MET A 1 20.35 -31.43 66.43
CA MET A 1 19.22 -32.23 65.88
C MET A 1 18.05 -31.31 65.65
N ARG A 2 17.80 -30.95 64.44
CA ARG A 2 16.51 -30.52 63.84
C ARG A 2 16.77 -30.23 62.37
N GLY A 3 16.33 -31.16 61.52
CA GLY A 3 16.47 -31.04 60.07
C GLY A 3 15.40 -30.12 59.50
N SER A 4 15.79 -29.31 58.52
CA SER A 4 14.86 -28.52 57.68
C SER A 4 14.84 -29.10 56.28
N PHE A 5 13.67 -29.62 55.92
CA PHE A 5 13.35 -30.05 54.55
C PHE A 5 13.12 -28.84 53.66
N LEU A 6 13.87 -28.72 52.59
CA LEU A 6 13.59 -27.78 51.48
C LEU A 6 12.71 -28.50 50.45
N ILE A 7 11.51 -27.99 50.27
CA ILE A 7 10.59 -28.42 49.20
C ILE A 7 10.90 -27.54 47.98
N ALA A 8 11.43 -28.13 46.93
CA ALA A 8 11.57 -27.48 45.64
C ALA A 8 10.23 -27.56 44.89
N VAL A 9 9.62 -26.38 44.65
CA VAL A 9 8.44 -26.24 43.79
C VAL A 9 8.93 -26.04 42.36
N TRP A 10 8.66 -27.03 41.51
CA TRP A 10 8.83 -26.90 40.07
C TRP A 10 7.63 -26.15 39.48
N CYS A 11 7.80 -24.92 39.05
CA CYS A 11 6.86 -24.23 38.17
C CYS A 11 7.14 -24.64 36.74
N SER A 12 6.34 -25.54 36.21
CA SER A 12 6.31 -25.83 34.77
C SER A 12 5.57 -24.71 34.07
N GLY A 13 6.34 -23.79 33.51
CA GLY A 13 5.82 -22.75 32.59
C GLY A 13 5.34 -23.43 31.30
N ILE A 14 4.04 -23.51 31.10
CA ILE A 14 3.44 -23.84 29.81
C ILE A 14 3.54 -22.60 28.96
N CYS A 15 4.53 -22.57 28.05
CA CYS A 15 4.62 -21.59 27.00
C CYS A 15 3.52 -21.91 25.97
N GLY A 16 2.36 -21.29 26.14
CA GLY A 16 1.27 -21.37 25.17
C GLY A 16 1.65 -20.60 23.91
N SER A 17 2.13 -21.32 22.88
CA SER A 17 2.20 -20.79 21.53
C SER A 17 0.78 -20.53 21.07
N ALA A 18 0.37 -19.28 20.96
CA ALA A 18 -0.84 -18.88 20.26
C ALA A 18 -0.63 -19.19 18.78
N LEU A 19 -1.01 -20.40 18.36
CA LEU A 19 -1.20 -20.75 16.96
C LEU A 19 -2.37 -19.90 16.48
N GLY A 20 -2.08 -18.91 15.63
CA GLY A 20 -3.10 -18.23 14.86
C GLY A 20 -3.92 -19.29 14.15
N ALA A 21 -5.21 -19.35 14.44
CA ALA A 21 -6.11 -20.30 13.79
C ALA A 21 -6.13 -19.97 12.30
N ASP A 22 -5.52 -20.82 11.47
CA ASP A 22 -5.71 -20.79 10.03
C ASP A 22 -7.22 -20.90 9.76
N LEU A 23 -7.84 -19.79 9.35
CA LEU A 23 -9.20 -19.84 8.83
C LEU A 23 -9.21 -20.81 7.64
N PRO A 24 -10.20 -21.68 7.53
CA PRO A 24 -10.21 -22.67 6.46
C PRO A 24 -10.21 -21.94 5.10
N ARG A 25 -9.24 -22.24 4.23
CA ARG A 25 -9.08 -21.68 2.87
C ARG A 25 -10.36 -21.74 2.04
N SER A 26 -11.35 -22.51 2.44
CA SER A 26 -12.64 -22.68 1.76
C SER A 26 -13.63 -21.52 1.93
N SER A 27 -13.38 -20.57 2.83
CA SER A 27 -14.28 -19.44 3.12
C SER A 27 -13.91 -18.13 2.39
N LEU A 28 -12.77 -18.10 1.71
CA LEU A 28 -12.32 -16.91 1.00
C LEU A 28 -13.08 -16.73 -0.32
N PRO A 29 -13.47 -15.50 -0.71
CA PRO A 29 -14.14 -15.22 -1.97
C PRO A 29 -13.21 -15.36 -3.18
N PHE A 30 -11.96 -15.71 -2.97
CA PHE A 30 -10.94 -15.90 -3.99
C PHE A 30 -10.24 -17.25 -3.88
N GLU A 31 -9.60 -17.68 -4.94
CA GLU A 31 -8.70 -18.85 -4.99
C GLU A 31 -7.28 -18.41 -5.28
N VAL A 32 -6.30 -19.12 -4.70
CA VAL A 32 -4.89 -18.96 -5.05
C VAL A 32 -4.66 -19.69 -6.37
N ILE A 33 -4.30 -18.94 -7.41
CA ILE A 33 -4.03 -19.51 -8.75
C ILE A 33 -2.56 -19.80 -8.99
N ALA A 34 -1.66 -19.10 -8.26
CA ALA A 34 -0.23 -19.37 -8.29
C ALA A 34 0.47 -18.81 -7.05
N ASP A 35 1.58 -19.45 -6.69
CA ASP A 35 2.65 -18.89 -5.88
C ASP A 35 3.89 -18.88 -6.77
N ALA A 36 4.27 -17.72 -7.32
CA ALA A 36 5.38 -17.57 -8.24
C ALA A 36 6.64 -17.10 -7.50
N PRO A 37 7.82 -17.69 -7.77
CA PRO A 37 9.05 -17.28 -7.08
C PRO A 37 9.43 -15.85 -7.49
N LEU A 38 9.79 -15.06 -6.48
CA LEU A 38 10.43 -13.77 -6.64
C LEU A 38 11.94 -13.89 -6.46
N THR A 39 12.68 -12.97 -7.03
CA THR A 39 14.14 -12.86 -6.90
C THR A 39 14.53 -12.18 -5.59
N GLY A 40 15.81 -12.27 -5.23
CA GLY A 40 16.36 -11.61 -4.06
C GLY A 40 16.22 -12.42 -2.77
N GLN A 41 16.42 -11.73 -1.66
CA GLN A 41 16.40 -12.32 -0.32
C GLN A 41 14.99 -12.37 0.26
N THR A 42 14.81 -13.06 1.39
CA THR A 42 13.54 -13.11 2.13
C THR A 42 13.41 -11.87 3.03
N THR A 43 13.45 -10.69 2.43
CA THR A 43 13.36 -9.39 3.09
C THR A 43 12.05 -8.68 2.73
N ARG A 44 11.80 -7.52 3.35
CA ARG A 44 10.54 -6.77 3.23
C ARG A 44 10.29 -6.32 1.79
N TRP A 45 9.09 -6.55 1.33
CA TRP A 45 8.44 -5.90 0.18
C TRP A 45 7.62 -4.71 0.69
N ASP A 46 7.40 -3.74 -0.18
CA ASP A 46 6.56 -2.60 0.13
C ASP A 46 5.51 -2.40 -0.98
N TYR A 47 5.32 -1.22 -1.55
CA TYR A 47 4.26 -1.00 -2.53
C TYR A 47 4.41 -1.81 -3.81
N ALA A 48 3.28 -1.93 -4.53
CA ALA A 48 3.21 -2.56 -5.85
C ALA A 48 2.30 -1.75 -6.78
N SER A 49 2.64 -1.72 -8.07
CA SER A 49 1.86 -1.03 -9.10
C SER A 49 1.70 -1.91 -10.34
N VAL A 50 0.48 -1.99 -10.87
CA VAL A 50 0.13 -2.81 -12.04
C VAL A 50 -0.02 -1.94 -13.29
N ASP A 51 0.65 -2.33 -14.37
CA ASP A 51 0.30 -1.93 -15.75
C ASP A 51 -0.36 -3.11 -16.45
N GLY A 52 -1.69 -3.17 -16.39
CA GLY A 52 -2.48 -4.24 -17.01
C GLY A 52 -2.34 -4.29 -18.53
N GLY A 53 -2.13 -3.13 -19.18
CA GLY A 53 -1.94 -3.03 -20.62
C GLY A 53 -0.67 -3.72 -21.11
N LYS A 54 0.39 -3.66 -20.33
CA LYS A 54 1.68 -4.33 -20.62
C LYS A 54 1.84 -5.67 -19.91
N HIS A 55 0.86 -6.09 -19.10
CA HIS A 55 0.96 -7.26 -18.24
C HIS A 55 2.19 -7.22 -17.33
N ARG A 56 2.41 -6.05 -16.70
CA ARG A 56 3.54 -5.80 -15.81
C ARG A 56 3.06 -5.48 -14.41
N LEU A 57 3.76 -6.05 -13.44
CA LEU A 57 3.66 -5.69 -12.05
C LEU A 57 5.04 -5.20 -11.62
N TYR A 58 5.08 -4.02 -11.02
CA TYR A 58 6.28 -3.43 -10.44
C TYR A 58 6.18 -3.53 -8.94
N LEU A 59 7.21 -4.06 -8.31
CA LEU A 59 7.26 -4.36 -6.88
C LEU A 59 8.44 -3.63 -6.24
N ALA A 60 8.18 -2.92 -5.18
CA ALA A 60 9.21 -2.33 -4.34
C ALA A 60 9.79 -3.41 -3.40
N HIS A 61 11.00 -3.91 -3.69
CA HIS A 61 11.71 -4.81 -2.79
C HIS A 61 12.59 -3.99 -1.86
N LEU A 62 11.98 -3.45 -0.82
CA LEU A 62 12.58 -2.51 0.13
C LEU A 62 13.90 -3.05 0.69
N GLY A 63 13.86 -4.26 1.24
CA GLY A 63 15.02 -4.83 1.92
C GLY A 63 16.23 -5.11 1.03
N ASP A 64 16.01 -5.29 -0.28
CA ASP A 64 17.07 -5.51 -1.25
C ASP A 64 17.41 -4.24 -2.05
N SER A 65 16.66 -3.14 -1.85
CA SER A 65 16.87 -1.85 -2.54
C SER A 65 16.77 -1.97 -4.07
N VAL A 66 15.80 -2.76 -4.55
CA VAL A 66 15.53 -2.99 -5.98
C VAL A 66 14.06 -2.83 -6.31
N VAL A 67 13.77 -2.38 -7.54
CA VAL A 67 12.45 -2.51 -8.12
C VAL A 67 12.41 -3.80 -8.94
N THR A 68 11.56 -4.74 -8.55
CA THR A 68 11.37 -6.01 -9.27
C THR A 68 10.26 -5.85 -10.30
N VAL A 69 10.53 -6.20 -11.53
CA VAL A 69 9.58 -6.20 -12.65
C VAL A 69 9.12 -7.61 -12.93
N PHE A 70 7.82 -7.85 -12.83
CA PHE A 70 7.20 -9.15 -12.98
C PHE A 70 6.24 -9.17 -14.18
N ASP A 71 6.32 -10.20 -15.01
CA ASP A 71 5.38 -10.45 -16.11
C ASP A 71 4.18 -11.24 -15.56
N THR A 72 3.01 -10.61 -15.48
CA THR A 72 1.82 -11.21 -14.88
C THR A 72 1.23 -12.34 -15.71
N ARG A 73 1.40 -12.30 -17.04
CA ARG A 73 0.95 -13.35 -17.94
C ARG A 73 1.82 -14.61 -17.87
N ARG A 74 3.15 -14.41 -17.92
CA ARG A 74 4.12 -15.52 -17.85
C ARG A 74 4.39 -15.99 -16.43
N LYS A 75 4.01 -15.19 -15.44
CA LYS A 75 4.23 -15.41 -13.99
C LYS A 75 5.72 -15.61 -13.64
N VAL A 76 6.57 -14.72 -14.15
CA VAL A 76 8.01 -14.73 -13.94
C VAL A 76 8.57 -13.33 -13.72
N VAL A 77 9.63 -13.23 -12.94
CA VAL A 77 10.43 -12.00 -12.86
C VAL A 77 11.13 -11.77 -14.19
N VAL A 78 11.04 -10.54 -14.69
CA VAL A 78 11.67 -10.11 -15.97
C VAL A 78 12.98 -9.42 -15.71
N LYS A 79 13.02 -8.54 -14.69
CA LYS A 79 14.21 -7.74 -14.36
C LYS A 79 14.13 -7.26 -12.92
N ASP A 80 15.28 -7.17 -12.28
CA ASP A 80 15.48 -6.39 -11.07
C ASP A 80 16.26 -5.12 -11.42
N ILE A 81 15.73 -3.97 -11.03
CA ILE A 81 16.34 -2.66 -11.26
C ILE A 81 17.02 -2.23 -9.96
N PRO A 82 18.35 -2.28 -9.89
CA PRO A 82 19.08 -2.00 -8.67
C PRO A 82 19.25 -0.48 -8.42
N LYS A 83 19.82 -0.15 -7.26
CA LYS A 83 20.16 1.22 -6.86
C LYS A 83 18.94 2.12 -6.61
N VAL A 84 17.87 1.55 -6.12
CA VAL A 84 16.71 2.28 -5.57
C VAL A 84 16.71 2.04 -4.05
N SER A 85 17.50 2.83 -3.34
CA SER A 85 17.82 2.59 -1.92
C SER A 85 16.59 2.58 -1.05
N HIS A 86 16.35 1.49 -0.31
CA HIS A 86 15.17 1.30 0.54
C HIS A 86 13.89 1.75 -0.16
N VAL A 87 13.63 1.20 -1.35
CA VAL A 87 12.47 1.58 -2.14
C VAL A 87 11.16 1.25 -1.40
N HIS A 88 10.31 2.28 -1.19
CA HIS A 88 8.97 2.14 -0.65
C HIS A 88 7.93 2.28 -1.75
N GLY A 89 7.54 3.51 -2.09
CA GLY A 89 6.53 3.78 -3.08
C GLY A 89 6.92 3.39 -4.49
N ILE A 90 5.95 2.94 -5.28
CA ILE A 90 6.10 2.69 -6.71
C ILE A 90 4.80 2.98 -7.44
N LEU A 91 4.90 3.72 -8.55
CA LEU A 91 3.76 4.11 -9.37
C LEU A 91 4.10 3.99 -10.86
N ALA A 92 3.41 3.09 -11.54
CA ALA A 92 3.44 3.02 -13.00
C ALA A 92 2.46 4.05 -13.59
N ILE A 93 2.92 4.82 -14.57
CA ILE A 93 2.11 5.80 -15.30
C ILE A 93 2.19 5.44 -16.80
N PRO A 94 1.32 4.53 -17.27
CA PRO A 94 1.39 3.98 -18.62
C PRO A 94 1.33 5.03 -19.74
N GLU A 95 0.52 6.08 -19.55
CA GLU A 95 0.40 7.17 -20.53
C GLU A 95 1.69 7.98 -20.72
N LEU A 96 2.57 7.99 -19.71
CA LEU A 96 3.90 8.59 -19.80
C LEU A 96 4.98 7.61 -20.24
N GLY A 97 4.68 6.32 -20.27
CA GLY A 97 5.67 5.26 -20.45
C GLY A 97 6.73 5.26 -19.35
N ARG A 98 6.34 5.55 -18.10
CA ARG A 98 7.25 5.70 -16.96
C ARG A 98 6.76 5.00 -15.71
N ILE A 99 7.72 4.65 -14.87
CA ILE A 99 7.51 4.23 -13.50
C ILE A 99 8.26 5.21 -12.61
N TYR A 100 7.65 5.64 -11.53
CA TYR A 100 8.31 6.38 -10.47
C TYR A 100 8.42 5.51 -9.23
N ALA A 101 9.55 5.64 -8.52
CA ALA A 101 9.78 4.93 -7.28
C ALA A 101 10.48 5.83 -6.25
N SER A 102 10.03 5.81 -5.02
CA SER A 102 10.67 6.53 -3.92
C SER A 102 11.88 5.74 -3.41
N ALA A 103 13.07 6.31 -3.59
CA ALA A 103 14.32 5.81 -3.05
C ALA A 103 14.54 6.42 -1.66
N THR A 104 13.77 5.94 -0.69
CA THR A 104 13.64 6.50 0.66
C THR A 104 14.96 6.59 1.40
N GLY A 105 15.86 5.61 1.18
CA GLY A 105 17.19 5.62 1.80
C GLY A 105 18.15 6.70 1.28
N THR A 106 17.77 7.47 0.24
CA THR A 106 18.55 8.59 -0.32
C THR A 106 17.74 9.87 -0.47
N ASP A 107 16.50 9.90 0.07
CA ASP A 107 15.58 11.03 -0.04
C ASP A 107 15.41 11.49 -1.50
N GLU A 108 15.21 10.53 -2.42
CA GLU A 108 15.05 10.76 -3.86
C GLU A 108 13.80 10.05 -4.40
N VAL A 109 13.30 10.56 -5.52
CA VAL A 109 12.39 9.83 -6.41
C VAL A 109 13.14 9.50 -7.69
N VAL A 110 13.07 8.25 -8.13
CA VAL A 110 13.65 7.81 -9.40
C VAL A 110 12.58 7.67 -10.47
N ALA A 111 12.87 8.17 -11.67
CA ALA A 111 12.08 7.91 -12.87
C ALA A 111 12.72 6.78 -13.67
N ILE A 112 11.91 5.82 -14.08
CA ILE A 112 12.33 4.63 -14.84
C ILE A 112 11.56 4.61 -16.15
N ASP A 113 12.24 4.43 -17.28
CA ASP A 113 11.60 4.20 -18.58
C ASP A 113 11.00 2.78 -18.61
N ASP A 114 9.71 2.66 -18.87
CA ASP A 114 8.98 1.39 -18.76
C ASP A 114 9.27 0.39 -19.89
N ARG A 115 9.88 0.86 -20.99
CA ARG A 115 10.29 0.02 -22.12
C ARG A 115 11.69 -0.55 -21.95
N THR A 116 12.64 0.29 -21.55
CA THR A 116 14.06 -0.12 -21.37
C THR A 116 14.32 -0.65 -19.97
N LEU A 117 13.49 -0.28 -19.01
CA LEU A 117 13.65 -0.57 -17.58
C LEU A 117 14.98 -0.02 -17.03
N GLU A 118 15.34 1.17 -17.48
CA GLU A 118 16.52 1.91 -17.01
C GLU A 118 16.09 3.16 -16.25
N ILE A 119 16.86 3.50 -15.21
CA ILE A 119 16.66 4.75 -14.47
C ILE A 119 17.07 5.92 -15.37
N THR A 120 16.15 6.85 -15.63
CA THR A 120 16.34 8.00 -16.51
C THR A 120 16.56 9.29 -15.75
N ALA A 121 16.05 9.40 -14.53
CA ALA A 121 16.24 10.58 -13.67
C ALA A 121 16.24 10.21 -12.20
N ARG A 122 16.86 11.09 -11.39
CA ARG A 122 16.78 11.12 -9.92
C ARG A 122 16.42 12.51 -9.49
N VAL A 123 15.37 12.65 -8.73
CA VAL A 123 14.83 13.94 -8.28
C VAL A 123 14.91 13.99 -6.76
N PRO A 124 15.58 14.98 -6.17
CA PRO A 124 15.58 15.14 -4.72
C PRO A 124 14.16 15.35 -4.18
N ALA A 125 13.77 14.58 -3.18
CA ALA A 125 12.50 14.68 -2.45
C ALA A 125 12.72 15.30 -1.06
N GLY A 126 11.69 15.28 -0.22
CA GLY A 126 11.82 15.56 1.20
C GLY A 126 12.36 14.36 1.97
N HIS A 127 12.29 14.42 3.30
CA HIS A 127 12.81 13.36 4.15
C HIS A 127 11.83 12.18 4.21
N TYR A 128 12.33 10.99 3.90
CA TYR A 128 11.58 9.74 3.87
C TYR A 128 10.44 9.76 2.83
N PRO A 129 10.74 9.88 1.51
CA PRO A 129 9.71 9.80 0.49
C PRO A 129 9.11 8.40 0.42
N ASP A 130 7.77 8.31 0.41
CA ASP A 130 7.01 7.07 0.46
C ASP A 130 5.98 6.98 -0.67
N GLY A 131 4.68 7.06 -0.39
CA GLY A 131 3.61 6.95 -1.36
C GLY A 131 3.60 8.07 -2.39
N MET A 132 2.93 7.84 -3.52
CA MET A 132 2.90 8.80 -4.64
C MET A 132 1.54 8.84 -5.30
N ALA A 133 1.14 10.04 -5.77
CA ALA A 133 -0.05 10.28 -6.58
C ALA A 133 0.28 11.13 -7.81
N TYR A 134 -0.31 10.81 -8.96
CA TYR A 134 -0.12 11.56 -10.20
C TYR A 134 -1.37 12.36 -10.56
N ALA A 135 -1.20 13.66 -10.83
CA ALA A 135 -2.25 14.56 -11.30
C ALA A 135 -2.06 14.82 -12.82
N PRO A 136 -2.80 14.10 -13.68
CA PRO A 136 -2.53 14.10 -15.13
C PRO A 136 -2.78 15.44 -15.82
N GLU A 137 -3.76 16.23 -15.35
CA GLU A 137 -4.10 17.49 -16.00
C GLU A 137 -3.04 18.59 -15.86
N VAL A 138 -2.16 18.45 -14.88
CA VAL A 138 -1.07 19.41 -14.62
C VAL A 138 0.31 18.79 -14.76
N HIS A 139 0.39 17.50 -15.16
CA HIS A 139 1.62 16.73 -15.32
C HIS A 139 2.53 16.75 -14.08
N LYS A 140 1.92 16.61 -12.88
CA LYS A 140 2.65 16.64 -11.62
C LYS A 140 2.48 15.34 -10.82
N LEU A 141 3.59 14.91 -10.25
CA LEU A 141 3.66 13.81 -9.28
C LEU A 141 3.78 14.41 -7.88
N TYR A 142 2.93 13.95 -6.97
CA TYR A 142 2.94 14.29 -5.55
C TYR A 142 3.53 13.12 -4.79
N VAL A 143 4.47 13.38 -3.92
CA VAL A 143 5.21 12.36 -3.17
C VAL A 143 5.14 12.69 -1.68
N SER A 144 4.61 11.77 -0.92
CA SER A 144 4.52 11.89 0.53
C SER A 144 5.90 11.77 1.16
N ASP A 145 6.41 12.85 1.73
CA ASP A 145 7.64 12.84 2.52
C ASP A 145 7.26 12.59 3.98
N GLU A 146 7.16 11.33 4.38
CA GLU A 146 6.53 10.91 5.63
C GLU A 146 7.11 11.64 6.83
N HIS A 147 8.40 11.49 7.09
CA HIS A 147 9.08 12.15 8.22
C HIS A 147 9.48 13.60 7.92
N GLY A 148 9.36 14.04 6.66
CA GLY A 148 9.51 15.42 6.24
C GLY A 148 8.31 16.30 6.59
N ASN A 149 7.15 15.70 6.87
CA ASN A 149 5.88 16.39 7.07
C ASN A 149 5.45 17.25 5.87
N THR A 150 5.84 16.83 4.66
CA THR A 150 5.63 17.59 3.43
C THR A 150 5.16 16.67 2.29
N GLU A 151 4.61 17.30 1.25
CA GLU A 151 4.51 16.70 -0.09
C GLU A 151 5.56 17.34 -0.99
N THR A 152 6.40 16.53 -1.61
CA THR A 152 7.25 16.97 -2.72
C THR A 152 6.46 16.92 -4.02
N VAL A 153 6.47 18.02 -4.79
CA VAL A 153 5.81 18.11 -6.10
C VAL A 153 6.86 18.08 -7.20
N ILE A 154 6.72 17.11 -8.12
CA ILE A 154 7.63 16.90 -9.24
C ILE A 154 6.88 17.14 -10.55
N ASP A 155 7.41 18.01 -11.41
CA ASP A 155 6.99 18.11 -12.80
C ASP A 155 7.53 16.91 -13.58
N VAL A 156 6.64 16.07 -14.13
CA VAL A 156 7.03 14.80 -14.77
C VAL A 156 7.58 14.98 -16.20
N GLU A 157 7.40 16.14 -16.83
CA GLU A 157 7.98 16.41 -18.15
C GLU A 157 9.48 16.71 -18.04
N SER A 158 9.84 17.55 -17.07
CA SER A 158 11.22 17.93 -16.80
C SER A 158 11.94 17.02 -15.79
N ASN A 159 11.21 16.21 -15.02
CA ASN A 159 11.71 15.47 -13.86
C ASN A 159 12.44 16.38 -12.86
N THR A 160 11.80 17.49 -12.50
CA THR A 160 12.33 18.43 -11.51
C THR A 160 11.33 18.69 -10.40
N ARG A 161 11.82 18.87 -9.17
CA ARG A 161 10.99 19.31 -8.05
C ARG A 161 10.59 20.78 -8.27
N VAL A 162 9.28 21.04 -8.30
CA VAL A 162 8.70 22.37 -8.56
C VAL A 162 8.08 23.00 -7.32
N ALA A 163 7.69 22.20 -6.32
CA ALA A 163 7.17 22.70 -5.04
C ALA A 163 7.45 21.72 -3.90
N THR A 164 7.29 22.22 -2.69
CA THR A 164 7.21 21.44 -1.45
C THR A 164 6.09 22.04 -0.62
N ILE A 165 5.12 21.21 -0.21
CA ILE A 165 3.91 21.63 0.50
C ILE A 165 3.98 21.12 1.93
N SER A 166 4.00 22.00 2.93
CA SER A 166 3.97 21.59 4.34
C SER A 166 2.57 21.14 4.74
N LEU A 167 2.46 19.92 5.27
CA LEU A 167 1.20 19.36 5.78
C LEU A 167 1.07 19.47 7.29
N GLY A 168 2.17 19.69 7.99
CA GLY A 168 2.16 20.01 9.43
C GLY A 168 2.09 18.78 10.34
N GLY A 169 2.37 17.61 9.84
CA GLY A 169 2.47 16.34 10.55
C GLY A 169 2.99 15.27 9.61
N GLU A 170 3.35 14.09 10.12
CA GLU A 170 3.80 12.95 9.31
C GLU A 170 2.76 12.58 8.27
N VAL A 171 3.23 12.33 7.05
CA VAL A 171 2.37 12.14 5.87
C VAL A 171 2.27 10.65 5.57
N GLY A 172 1.06 10.13 5.55
CA GLY A 172 0.79 8.80 5.01
C GLY A 172 0.64 8.84 3.49
N ASN A 173 -0.16 7.93 2.95
CA ASN A 173 -0.37 7.84 1.51
C ASN A 173 -1.14 9.01 0.92
N SER A 174 -0.83 9.32 -0.33
CA SER A 174 -1.52 10.30 -1.16
C SER A 174 -2.20 9.63 -2.35
N GLN A 175 -3.36 10.15 -2.75
CA GLN A 175 -4.15 9.67 -3.88
C GLN A 175 -4.73 10.84 -4.67
N TYR A 176 -4.81 10.68 -6.00
CA TYR A 176 -5.49 11.60 -6.88
C TYR A 176 -6.97 11.20 -7.07
N ASP A 177 -7.88 12.15 -6.91
CA ASP A 177 -9.30 11.98 -7.21
C ASP A 177 -9.61 12.58 -8.60
N PRO A 178 -9.92 11.78 -9.61
CA PRO A 178 -10.19 12.27 -10.96
C PRO A 178 -11.50 13.06 -11.09
N VAL A 179 -12.37 13.02 -10.07
CA VAL A 179 -13.64 13.77 -10.07
C VAL A 179 -13.44 15.19 -9.58
N SER A 180 -12.80 15.38 -8.42
CA SER A 180 -12.46 16.71 -7.92
C SER A 180 -11.21 17.29 -8.59
N LYS A 181 -10.36 16.44 -9.18
CA LYS A 181 -9.03 16.74 -9.72
C LYS A 181 -8.05 17.24 -8.65
N HIS A 182 -8.26 16.80 -7.41
CA HIS A 182 -7.41 17.15 -6.29
C HIS A 182 -6.60 15.94 -5.82
N ILE A 183 -5.50 16.23 -5.14
CA ILE A 183 -4.74 15.26 -4.37
C ILE A 183 -5.29 15.23 -2.95
N PHE A 184 -5.47 14.04 -2.43
CA PHE A 184 -5.76 13.80 -1.02
C PHE A 184 -4.55 13.13 -0.38
N ALA A 185 -4.15 13.60 0.80
CA ALA A 185 -3.00 13.11 1.55
C ALA A 185 -3.39 12.88 3.01
N ASN A 186 -3.04 11.73 3.55
CA ASN A 186 -3.18 11.45 4.98
C ASN A 186 -2.14 12.23 5.78
N VAL A 187 -2.54 12.78 6.93
CA VAL A 187 -1.62 13.35 7.92
C VAL A 187 -1.79 12.57 9.22
N GLN A 188 -0.93 11.56 9.39
CA GLN A 188 -1.03 10.50 10.40
C GLN A 188 -1.08 11.05 11.83
N THR A 189 -0.14 11.90 12.17
CA THR A 189 0.01 12.48 13.52
C THR A 189 -1.04 13.56 13.85
N ARG A 190 -1.97 13.82 12.92
CA ARG A 190 -3.07 14.79 13.08
C ARG A 190 -4.45 14.17 12.98
N SER A 191 -4.55 12.88 12.62
CA SER A 191 -5.83 12.22 12.28
C SER A 191 -6.62 13.03 11.27
N GLN A 192 -5.94 13.50 10.20
CA GLN A 192 -6.53 14.35 9.17
C GLN A 192 -6.32 13.77 7.78
N LEU A 193 -7.25 14.06 6.86
CA LEU A 193 -7.06 13.98 5.43
C LEU A 193 -6.99 15.39 4.86
N VAL A 194 -5.94 15.69 4.11
CA VAL A 194 -5.71 17.00 3.50
C VAL A 194 -6.05 16.93 2.03
N GLU A 195 -6.71 17.97 1.51
CA GLU A 195 -7.03 18.14 0.10
C GLU A 195 -6.15 19.24 -0.49
N ILE A 196 -5.45 18.94 -1.59
CA ILE A 196 -4.49 19.83 -2.26
C ILE A 196 -5.00 20.09 -3.69
N ASP A 197 -5.05 21.36 -4.09
CA ASP A 197 -5.31 21.77 -5.47
C ASP A 197 -4.00 21.71 -6.29
N PRO A 198 -3.89 20.80 -7.29
CA PRO A 198 -2.66 20.65 -8.07
C PRO A 198 -2.38 21.81 -9.03
N THR A 199 -3.36 22.67 -9.29
CA THR A 199 -3.15 23.86 -10.14
C THR A 199 -2.39 24.96 -9.41
N THR A 200 -2.50 24.99 -8.08
CA THR A 200 -1.89 26.01 -7.22
C THR A 200 -0.83 25.47 -6.27
N ASP A 201 -0.73 24.14 -6.13
CA ASP A 201 0.11 23.42 -5.16
C ASP A 201 -0.17 23.88 -3.72
N ARG A 202 -1.46 24.06 -3.38
CA ARG A 202 -1.88 24.53 -2.06
C ARG A 202 -2.90 23.61 -1.42
N VAL A 203 -2.78 23.48 -0.11
CA VAL A 203 -3.83 22.88 0.72
C VAL A 203 -5.09 23.77 0.64
N VAL A 204 -6.19 23.19 0.18
CA VAL A 204 -7.49 23.86 0.08
C VAL A 204 -8.48 23.41 1.14
N ASN A 205 -8.25 22.24 1.75
CA ASN A 205 -9.10 21.74 2.83
C ASN A 205 -8.32 20.85 3.79
N ARG A 206 -8.80 20.76 5.04
CA ARG A 206 -8.36 19.79 6.06
C ARG A 206 -9.59 19.16 6.66
N ILE A 207 -9.65 17.84 6.62
CA ILE A 207 -10.79 17.03 7.05
C ILE A 207 -10.36 16.26 8.27
N ASP A 208 -10.96 16.54 9.42
CA ASP A 208 -10.73 15.76 10.63
C ASP A 208 -11.38 14.37 10.48
N LEU A 209 -10.64 13.33 10.80
CA LEU A 209 -11.06 11.94 10.67
C LEU A 209 -11.47 11.38 12.03
N ASP A 210 -12.76 11.47 12.34
CA ASP A 210 -13.29 10.93 13.59
C ASP A 210 -13.00 9.43 13.73
N GLY A 211 -12.27 9.06 14.76
CA GLY A 211 -11.90 7.68 15.06
C GLY A 211 -10.64 7.18 14.33
N ALA A 212 -9.89 8.04 13.65
CA ALA A 212 -8.58 7.72 13.11
C ALA A 212 -7.51 7.76 14.20
N ASP A 213 -6.54 6.85 14.08
CA ASP A 213 -5.29 6.83 14.82
C ASP A 213 -4.21 6.31 13.87
N GLU A 214 -3.17 7.11 13.62
CA GLU A 214 -2.12 6.82 12.64
C GLU A 214 -2.70 6.42 11.26
N ASN A 215 -3.50 7.32 10.67
CA ASN A 215 -4.09 7.11 9.34
C ASN A 215 -3.03 7.17 8.25
N HIS A 216 -2.62 6.00 7.74
CA HIS A 216 -1.55 5.84 6.76
C HIS A 216 -2.08 5.51 5.37
N GLY A 217 -2.64 4.32 5.16
CA GLY A 217 -3.12 3.87 3.86
C GLY A 217 -4.30 4.68 3.34
N LEU A 218 -4.33 4.97 2.04
CA LEU A 218 -5.40 5.74 1.39
C LEU A 218 -5.78 5.13 0.05
N LEU A 219 -7.07 5.01 -0.19
CA LEU A 219 -7.61 4.58 -1.48
C LEU A 219 -8.87 5.38 -1.79
N ILE A 220 -8.98 5.91 -3.02
CA ILE A 220 -10.17 6.63 -3.49
C ILE A 220 -10.98 5.74 -4.41
N ASP A 221 -12.30 5.67 -4.16
CA ASP A 221 -13.31 5.16 -5.07
C ASP A 221 -14.01 6.38 -5.71
N PRO A 222 -13.62 6.76 -6.94
CA PRO A 222 -14.17 7.97 -7.58
C PRO A 222 -15.65 7.83 -7.91
N GLU A 223 -16.09 6.65 -8.32
CA GLU A 223 -17.49 6.38 -8.69
C GLU A 223 -18.39 6.41 -7.46
N GLY A 224 -18.00 5.73 -6.38
CA GLY A 224 -18.71 5.72 -5.11
C GLY A 224 -18.56 6.98 -4.29
N ARG A 225 -17.73 7.96 -4.73
CA ARG A 225 -17.40 9.20 -4.01
C ARG A 225 -16.96 8.95 -2.57
N ARG A 226 -16.04 7.99 -2.38
CA ARG A 226 -15.54 7.57 -1.07
C ARG A 226 -14.03 7.52 -1.03
N ALA A 227 -13.46 7.78 0.15
CA ALA A 227 -12.10 7.41 0.47
C ALA A 227 -12.10 6.31 1.53
N PHE A 228 -11.26 5.31 1.35
CA PHE A 228 -10.95 4.27 2.31
C PHE A 228 -9.61 4.60 2.95
N ILE A 229 -9.58 4.63 4.27
CA ILE A 229 -8.42 5.09 5.04
C ILE A 229 -8.07 4.00 6.05
N ALA A 230 -6.88 3.42 5.89
CA ALA A 230 -6.33 2.46 6.84
C ALA A 230 -5.66 3.21 7.99
N CYS A 231 -5.99 2.82 9.21
CA CYS A 231 -5.48 3.43 10.45
C CYS A 231 -4.68 2.37 11.22
N GLU A 232 -3.36 2.48 11.20
CA GLU A 232 -2.44 1.52 11.80
C GLU A 232 -2.53 1.50 13.32
N GLY A 233 -2.66 2.68 13.95
CA GLY A 233 -2.65 2.82 15.41
C GLY A 233 -3.83 2.16 16.12
N ASN A 234 -4.93 1.86 15.41
CA ASN A 234 -6.12 1.24 16.01
C ASN A 234 -6.77 0.12 15.18
N ASP A 235 -6.07 -0.39 14.15
CA ASP A 235 -6.48 -1.51 13.31
C ASP A 235 -7.86 -1.28 12.64
N ARG A 236 -8.08 -0.08 12.09
CA ARG A 236 -9.36 0.27 11.49
C ARG A 236 -9.24 0.66 10.03
N LEU A 237 -10.32 0.36 9.30
CA LEU A 237 -10.63 0.97 8.02
C LEU A 237 -11.75 1.98 8.22
N LEU A 238 -11.48 3.25 7.92
CA LEU A 238 -12.51 4.28 7.85
C LEU A 238 -13.01 4.42 6.42
N VAL A 239 -14.29 4.72 6.26
CA VAL A 239 -14.91 5.09 5.00
C VAL A 239 -15.36 6.54 5.10
N LEU A 240 -14.68 7.42 4.38
CA LEU A 240 -15.00 8.83 4.31
C LEU A 240 -15.87 9.10 3.08
N ASP A 241 -16.99 9.77 3.26
CA ASP A 241 -17.79 10.32 2.17
C ASP A 241 -17.14 11.62 1.65
N LEU A 242 -16.68 11.60 0.40
CA LEU A 242 -15.98 12.73 -0.21
C LEU A 242 -16.88 13.93 -0.55
N GLN A 243 -18.20 13.77 -0.56
CA GLN A 243 -19.14 14.88 -0.78
C GLN A 243 -19.42 15.63 0.53
N THR A 244 -19.70 14.88 1.60
CA THR A 244 -20.02 15.47 2.91
C THR A 244 -18.78 15.76 3.74
N LYS A 245 -17.62 15.18 3.37
CA LYS A 245 -16.34 15.25 4.10
C LYS A 245 -16.45 14.70 5.53
N LYS A 246 -17.25 13.64 5.71
CA LYS A 246 -17.48 13.00 7.02
C LYS A 246 -17.20 11.50 6.95
N VAL A 247 -16.70 10.96 8.04
CA VAL A 247 -16.57 9.50 8.21
C VAL A 247 -17.98 8.90 8.28
N ALA A 248 -18.29 8.05 7.29
CA ALA A 248 -19.61 7.41 7.15
C ALA A 248 -19.65 6.02 7.80
N ALA A 249 -18.51 5.34 7.88
CA ALA A 249 -18.39 4.01 8.49
C ALA A 249 -16.96 3.75 9.00
N SER A 250 -16.85 2.82 9.96
CA SER A 250 -15.59 2.35 10.51
C SER A 250 -15.67 0.84 10.76
N PHE A 251 -14.62 0.11 10.37
CA PHE A 251 -14.56 -1.35 10.47
C PHE A 251 -13.26 -1.77 11.14
N GLN A 252 -13.34 -2.83 11.96
CA GLN A 252 -12.15 -3.52 12.45
C GLN A 252 -11.57 -4.35 11.31
N VAL A 253 -10.26 -4.30 11.10
CA VAL A 253 -9.50 -5.03 10.08
C VAL A 253 -8.35 -5.81 10.71
N GLY A 254 -7.54 -6.47 9.89
CA GLY A 254 -6.30 -7.09 10.36
C GLY A 254 -5.37 -6.06 10.99
N LYS A 255 -4.49 -6.53 11.88
CA LYS A 255 -3.58 -5.67 12.64
C LYS A 255 -2.58 -4.95 11.73
N ASP A 256 -2.29 -3.68 12.10
CA ASP A 256 -1.40 -2.77 11.39
C ASP A 256 -1.76 -2.70 9.88
N PRO A 257 -3.00 -2.21 9.51
CA PRO A 257 -3.45 -2.14 8.12
C PRO A 257 -2.72 -1.03 7.37
N ASP A 258 -2.15 -1.35 6.21
CA ASP A 258 -1.24 -0.48 5.49
C ASP A 258 -1.72 -0.25 4.03
N VAL A 259 -1.46 -1.18 3.11
CA VAL A 259 -1.74 -0.98 1.69
C VAL A 259 -3.16 -1.40 1.32
N LEU A 260 -3.82 -0.54 0.54
CA LEU A 260 -5.14 -0.81 -0.01
C LEU A 260 -5.10 -0.96 -1.53
N ALA A 261 -5.96 -1.83 -2.05
CA ALA A 261 -6.21 -1.91 -3.50
C ALA A 261 -7.72 -2.03 -3.79
N PHE A 262 -8.12 -1.59 -4.96
CA PHE A 262 -9.50 -1.60 -5.40
C PHE A 262 -9.67 -2.33 -6.74
N ASP A 263 -10.64 -3.22 -6.78
CA ASP A 263 -11.14 -3.80 -8.01
C ASP A 263 -12.45 -3.09 -8.38
N PRO A 264 -12.44 -2.13 -9.31
CA PRO A 264 -13.64 -1.37 -9.66
C PRO A 264 -14.68 -2.22 -10.38
N GLY A 265 -14.28 -3.29 -11.09
CA GLY A 265 -15.20 -4.18 -11.79
C GLY A 265 -16.03 -5.06 -10.85
N LEU A 266 -15.47 -5.42 -9.71
CA LEU A 266 -16.12 -6.22 -8.68
C LEU A 266 -16.56 -5.40 -7.48
N HIS A 267 -16.16 -4.14 -7.38
CA HIS A 267 -16.32 -3.26 -6.22
C HIS A 267 -15.70 -3.86 -4.94
N TYR A 268 -14.56 -4.54 -5.08
CA TYR A 268 -13.85 -5.13 -3.93
C TYR A 268 -12.72 -4.22 -3.48
N VAL A 269 -12.70 -3.93 -2.18
CA VAL A 269 -11.59 -3.24 -1.51
C VAL A 269 -10.81 -4.27 -0.72
N TYR A 270 -9.50 -4.32 -0.98
CA TYR A 270 -8.54 -5.16 -0.27
C TYR A 270 -7.78 -4.28 0.71
N VAL A 271 -7.68 -4.71 1.95
CA VAL A 271 -6.91 -4.05 3.02
C VAL A 271 -5.88 -5.04 3.51
N ALA A 272 -4.63 -4.81 3.19
CA ALA A 272 -3.52 -5.64 3.60
C ALA A 272 -2.80 -5.02 4.80
N GLY A 273 -2.43 -5.84 5.78
CA GLY A 273 -1.80 -5.37 7.01
C GLY A 273 -0.49 -6.09 7.32
N GLU A 274 0.39 -5.41 8.05
CA GLU A 274 1.73 -5.87 8.46
C GLU A 274 1.72 -7.23 9.16
N ALA A 275 0.67 -7.52 9.92
CA ALA A 275 0.47 -8.84 10.53
C ALA A 275 0.23 -9.97 9.51
N GLY A 276 0.20 -9.66 8.21
CA GLY A 276 -0.02 -10.62 7.13
C GLY A 276 -1.47 -11.00 6.91
N VAL A 277 -2.39 -10.22 7.45
CA VAL A 277 -3.83 -10.42 7.31
C VAL A 277 -4.37 -9.53 6.20
N ILE A 278 -5.15 -10.12 5.29
CA ILE A 278 -5.95 -9.41 4.31
C ILE A 278 -7.41 -9.36 4.76
N THR A 279 -8.00 -8.17 4.76
CA THR A 279 -9.43 -7.98 4.93
C THR A 279 -10.04 -7.48 3.62
N ILE A 280 -11.16 -8.07 3.19
CA ILE A 280 -11.81 -7.74 1.94
C ILE A 280 -13.21 -7.21 2.21
N PHE A 281 -13.53 -6.11 1.51
CA PHE A 281 -14.85 -5.49 1.57
C PHE A 281 -15.51 -5.50 0.21
N ASN A 282 -16.85 -5.57 0.22
CA ASN A 282 -17.68 -5.23 -0.92
C ASN A 282 -18.16 -3.79 -0.74
N ALA A 283 -17.91 -2.97 -1.75
CA ALA A 283 -18.28 -1.55 -1.79
C ALA A 283 -19.39 -1.26 -2.82
N ALA A 284 -20.06 -2.27 -3.36
CA ALA A 284 -21.15 -2.10 -4.31
C ALA A 284 -22.40 -1.45 -3.67
N GLY A 285 -23.15 -0.70 -4.46
CA GLY A 285 -24.49 -0.23 -4.08
C GLY A 285 -24.55 0.79 -2.93
N GLY A 286 -23.49 1.57 -2.72
CA GLY A 286 -23.48 2.66 -1.73
C GLY A 286 -23.22 2.23 -0.29
N GLN A 287 -23.24 0.93 0.00
CA GLN A 287 -22.89 0.38 1.31
C GLN A 287 -21.55 -0.37 1.24
N VAL A 288 -20.77 -0.28 2.32
CA VAL A 288 -19.55 -1.04 2.47
C VAL A 288 -19.80 -2.15 3.49
N SER A 289 -19.38 -3.38 3.15
CA SER A 289 -19.52 -4.52 4.04
C SER A 289 -18.28 -5.42 3.96
N LYS A 290 -17.78 -5.86 5.13
CA LYS A 290 -16.71 -6.84 5.22
C LYS A 290 -17.20 -8.19 4.74
N ILE A 291 -16.51 -8.79 3.77
CA ILE A 291 -16.90 -10.08 3.19
C ILE A 291 -15.93 -11.22 3.52
N ALA A 292 -14.68 -10.90 3.81
CA ALA A 292 -13.69 -11.91 4.17
C ALA A 292 -12.54 -11.31 4.97
N GLU A 293 -11.84 -12.20 5.70
CA GLU A 293 -10.57 -11.90 6.34
C GLU A 293 -9.75 -13.18 6.43
N ALA A 294 -8.44 -13.12 6.12
CA ALA A 294 -7.57 -14.28 6.19
C ALA A 294 -6.11 -13.90 6.36
N PHE A 295 -5.35 -14.77 6.98
CA PHE A 295 -3.90 -14.71 7.01
C PHE A 295 -3.34 -15.27 5.69
N LEU A 296 -2.53 -14.47 4.98
CA LEU A 296 -1.89 -14.87 3.72
C LEU A 296 -0.45 -15.33 3.90
N GLY A 297 0.25 -14.77 4.84
CA GLY A 297 1.66 -15.04 5.11
C GLY A 297 2.28 -13.94 5.97
N PRO A 298 3.44 -14.18 6.58
CA PRO A 298 4.13 -13.15 7.35
C PRO A 298 4.40 -11.91 6.51
N ASN A 299 4.06 -10.73 7.05
CA ASN A 299 4.29 -9.43 6.41
C ASN A 299 3.66 -9.32 4.99
N ALA A 300 2.47 -9.91 4.79
CA ALA A 300 1.72 -9.78 3.54
C ALA A 300 0.88 -8.49 3.55
N HIS A 301 1.54 -7.33 3.75
CA HIS A 301 0.90 -6.02 3.84
C HIS A 301 0.76 -5.29 2.50
N VAL A 302 1.29 -5.86 1.44
CA VAL A 302 1.23 -5.29 0.09
C VAL A 302 0.18 -5.99 -0.75
N VAL A 303 -0.62 -5.21 -1.46
CA VAL A 303 -1.59 -5.72 -2.42
C VAL A 303 -1.67 -4.81 -3.65
N ALA A 304 -1.72 -5.41 -4.84
CA ALA A 304 -2.08 -4.72 -6.07
C ALA A 304 -3.12 -5.55 -6.83
N VAL A 305 -3.99 -4.90 -7.60
CA VAL A 305 -5.07 -5.55 -8.36
C VAL A 305 -5.00 -5.15 -9.83
N ASP A 306 -5.06 -6.13 -10.71
CA ASP A 306 -5.31 -5.89 -12.13
C ASP A 306 -6.83 -5.90 -12.37
N ALA A 307 -7.39 -4.72 -12.57
CA ALA A 307 -8.83 -4.53 -12.77
C ALA A 307 -9.37 -5.21 -14.06
N THR A 308 -8.49 -5.59 -15.00
CA THR A 308 -8.88 -6.27 -16.24
C THR A 308 -9.06 -7.76 -16.04
N THR A 309 -8.18 -8.38 -15.26
CA THR A 309 -8.18 -9.82 -14.99
C THR A 309 -8.82 -10.18 -13.66
N HIS A 310 -9.03 -9.19 -12.79
CA HIS A 310 -9.45 -9.34 -11.40
C HIS A 310 -8.46 -10.16 -10.56
N GLU A 311 -7.21 -10.24 -11.01
CA GLU A 311 -6.15 -10.89 -10.25
C GLU A 311 -5.59 -9.93 -9.20
N ALA A 312 -5.44 -10.41 -7.97
CA ALA A 312 -4.78 -9.68 -6.89
C ALA A 312 -3.42 -10.33 -6.59
N TYR A 313 -2.42 -9.48 -6.39
CA TYR A 313 -1.02 -9.82 -6.24
C TYR A 313 -0.53 -9.45 -4.85
N PHE A 314 0.05 -10.43 -4.14
CA PHE A 314 0.56 -10.28 -2.78
C PHE A 314 2.02 -10.76 -2.73
N PRO A 315 3.01 -9.87 -2.72
CA PRO A 315 4.38 -10.27 -2.47
C PRO A 315 4.52 -10.73 -1.01
N LEU A 316 5.00 -11.94 -0.84
CA LEU A 316 5.23 -12.56 0.46
C LEU A 316 6.75 -12.61 0.72
N MET A 317 7.18 -12.01 1.81
CA MET A 317 8.57 -11.97 2.21
C MET A 317 9.17 -13.37 2.33
N ASN A 318 8.41 -14.28 2.92
CA ASN A 318 8.88 -15.66 3.14
C ASN A 318 7.72 -16.65 3.09
N LEU A 319 7.70 -17.47 2.06
CA LEU A 319 6.86 -18.65 1.97
C LEU A 319 7.75 -19.89 1.79
N SER A 320 7.87 -20.71 2.82
CA SER A 320 8.73 -21.90 2.81
C SER A 320 10.20 -21.61 2.46
N GLY A 321 10.77 -20.53 2.99
CA GLY A 321 12.17 -20.18 2.84
C GLY A 321 12.49 -19.35 1.58
N ARG A 322 11.49 -18.83 0.88
CA ARG A 322 11.66 -18.03 -0.34
C ARG A 322 10.70 -16.85 -0.40
N SER A 323 11.12 -15.76 -1.03
CA SER A 323 10.21 -14.70 -1.46
C SER A 323 9.32 -15.20 -2.59
N MET A 324 8.01 -15.00 -2.47
CA MET A 324 7.02 -15.50 -3.42
C MET A 324 5.98 -14.43 -3.71
N LEU A 325 5.50 -14.40 -4.94
CA LEU A 325 4.31 -13.63 -5.30
C LEU A 325 3.09 -14.57 -5.28
N ARG A 326 2.20 -14.37 -4.32
CA ARG A 326 0.91 -15.04 -4.32
C ARG A 326 -0.05 -14.31 -5.23
N ILE A 327 -0.64 -15.05 -6.16
CA ILE A 327 -1.60 -14.53 -7.13
C ILE A 327 -2.94 -15.20 -6.85
N THR A 328 -3.95 -14.37 -6.66
CA THR A 328 -5.32 -14.82 -6.39
C THR A 328 -6.28 -14.26 -7.42
N ARG A 329 -7.42 -14.87 -7.58
CA ARG A 329 -8.56 -14.32 -8.31
C ARG A 329 -9.87 -14.67 -7.62
N PRO A 330 -10.94 -13.90 -7.85
CA PRO A 330 -12.26 -14.23 -7.34
C PRO A 330 -12.71 -15.62 -7.78
N ARG A 331 -13.40 -16.34 -6.90
CA ARG A 331 -14.03 -17.61 -7.24
C ARG A 331 -15.19 -17.37 -8.22
N PRO A 332 -15.36 -18.18 -9.26
CA PRO A 332 -16.57 -18.17 -10.05
C PRO A 332 -17.79 -18.37 -9.14
N LYS A 333 -18.83 -17.57 -9.35
CA LYS A 333 -20.12 -17.73 -8.64
C LYS A 333 -20.89 -18.93 -9.18
#